data_7c66f1f3de79388ff967582839ed2d51
#
_entry.id   7c66f1f3de79388ff967582839ed2d51
#
_cell.length_a   1.000
_cell.length_b   1.000
_cell.length_c   1.000
_cell.angle_alpha   90.00
_cell.angle_beta   90.00
_cell.angle_gamma   90.00
#
_symmetry.space_group_name_H-M   'P 1'
#
loop_
_entity.id
_entity.type
_entity.pdbx_description
1 polymer ?
#
loop_
_entity_poly.entity_id
_entity_poly.type
_entity_poly.pdbx_seq_one_letter_code
_entity_poly.pdbx_strand_id
1 'polypeptide(L)'
;MKKPTVHPDAFVAFNATVRGDVRIEEGASIFYGAVLRGDRAPITIGPGSNIQENCVVHVEYDLPVVLGRDVTVGHGAILHGCTVGDETLIGMGAIVLNGAKIGRHCLIGAGALVTQNMVIPDGSLAFGSPAKIRGTLTDKAIEEIRASAASYRAEAAECRADGDAQEI
;
A
#
# COMPACT_ATOMS: atom_id res chain seq x y z
N MET A 1 12.53 16.50 -11.77
CA MET A 1 11.67 15.56 -11.01
C MET A 1 11.96 15.78 -9.54
N LYS A 2 10.95 15.83 -8.68
CA LYS A 2 11.14 15.90 -7.22
C LYS A 2 11.92 14.66 -6.74
N LYS A 3 12.56 14.78 -5.58
CA LYS A 3 13.20 13.64 -4.92
C LYS A 3 12.23 13.03 -3.90
N PRO A 4 12.32 11.73 -3.63
CA PRO A 4 11.57 11.11 -2.54
C PRO A 4 11.90 11.76 -1.19
N THR A 5 10.91 11.75 -0.29
CA THR A 5 11.07 12.12 1.11
C THR A 5 10.75 10.90 1.95
N VAL A 6 11.72 10.42 2.70
CA VAL A 6 11.61 9.22 3.51
C VAL A 6 11.81 9.59 4.97
N HIS A 7 10.84 9.21 5.82
CA HIS A 7 10.97 9.42 7.26
C HIS A 7 12.14 8.59 7.82
N PRO A 8 12.93 9.10 8.78
CA PRO A 8 14.07 8.37 9.34
C PRO A 8 13.74 6.98 9.90
N ASP A 9 12.51 6.78 10.39
CA ASP A 9 12.05 5.48 10.91
C ASP A 9 11.36 4.60 9.86
N ALA A 10 11.25 5.06 8.60
CA ALA A 10 10.74 4.22 7.52
C ALA A 10 11.83 3.26 7.01
N PHE A 11 11.43 2.10 6.52
CA PHE A 11 12.30 1.12 5.89
C PHE A 11 12.12 1.11 4.38
N VAL A 12 13.22 1.14 3.64
CA VAL A 12 13.20 0.92 2.18
C VAL A 12 14.29 -0.10 1.87
N ALA A 13 13.89 -1.26 1.36
CA ALA A 13 14.79 -2.36 1.04
C ALA A 13 15.83 -1.93 -0.02
N PHE A 14 17.04 -2.47 0.06
CA PHE A 14 18.20 -2.09 -0.78
C PHE A 14 17.94 -2.17 -2.29
N ASN A 15 17.02 -3.03 -2.72
CA ASN A 15 16.67 -3.24 -4.13
C ASN A 15 15.27 -2.74 -4.50
N ALA A 16 14.59 -2.02 -3.62
CA ALA A 16 13.35 -1.31 -3.97
C ALA A 16 13.68 -0.08 -4.82
N THR A 17 12.81 0.27 -5.74
CA THR A 17 12.96 1.48 -6.56
C THR A 17 11.96 2.53 -6.14
N VAL A 18 12.44 3.65 -5.60
CA VAL A 18 11.60 4.78 -5.21
C VAL A 18 12.04 6.02 -6.00
N ARG A 19 11.15 6.59 -6.81
CA ARG A 19 11.50 7.69 -7.71
C ARG A 19 10.37 8.72 -7.82
N GLY A 20 10.76 10.00 -7.85
CA GLY A 20 9.85 11.11 -8.07
C GLY A 20 9.24 11.67 -6.78
N ASP A 21 8.04 12.23 -6.88
CA ASP A 21 7.32 12.82 -5.74
C ASP A 21 6.70 11.71 -4.88
N VAL A 22 7.52 11.07 -4.07
CA VAL A 22 7.12 9.97 -3.19
C VAL A 22 7.41 10.37 -1.74
N ARG A 23 6.42 10.28 -0.90
CA ARG A 23 6.54 10.49 0.55
C ARG A 23 6.29 9.16 1.27
N ILE A 24 7.24 8.75 2.10
CA ILE A 24 7.16 7.56 2.93
C ILE A 24 7.22 8.02 4.38
N GLU A 25 6.13 7.81 5.11
CA GLU A 25 5.92 8.34 6.46
C GLU A 25 6.52 7.43 7.54
N GLU A 26 6.42 7.87 8.80
CA GLU A 26 6.95 7.20 9.99
C GLU A 26 6.54 5.71 10.05
N GLY A 27 7.51 4.83 10.26
CA GLY A 27 7.29 3.39 10.41
C GLY A 27 6.74 2.67 9.19
N ALA A 28 6.61 3.37 8.04
CA ALA A 28 6.22 2.72 6.80
C ALA A 28 7.38 1.89 6.23
N SER A 29 7.06 0.86 5.45
CA SER A 29 8.06 -0.05 4.90
C SER A 29 7.82 -0.39 3.43
N ILE A 30 8.89 -0.38 2.66
CA ILE A 30 8.90 -0.74 1.24
C ILE A 30 9.86 -1.93 1.07
N PHE A 31 9.30 -3.09 0.79
CA PHE A 31 10.04 -4.34 0.72
C PHE A 31 10.69 -4.59 -0.65
N TYR A 32 11.36 -5.73 -0.75
CA TYR A 32 12.28 -6.07 -1.84
C TYR A 32 11.60 -6.08 -3.23
N GLY A 33 12.26 -5.45 -4.19
CA GLY A 33 11.78 -5.40 -5.57
C GLY A 33 10.53 -4.55 -5.82
N ALA A 34 9.99 -3.88 -4.80
CA ALA A 34 8.87 -2.96 -5.00
C ALA A 34 9.29 -1.72 -5.80
N VAL A 35 8.39 -1.21 -6.63
CA VAL A 35 8.63 -0.02 -7.47
C VAL A 35 7.57 1.03 -7.21
N LEU A 36 8.00 2.20 -6.70
CA LEU A 36 7.16 3.36 -6.48
C LEU A 36 7.64 4.51 -7.41
N ARG A 37 6.80 4.93 -8.36
CA ARG A 37 7.16 5.97 -9.33
C ARG A 37 6.15 7.10 -9.34
N GLY A 38 6.48 8.20 -8.64
CA GLY A 38 5.68 9.43 -8.55
C GLY A 38 6.15 10.50 -9.54
N ASP A 39 6.02 10.23 -10.83
CA ASP A 39 6.52 11.10 -11.90
C ASP A 39 5.45 12.05 -12.49
N ARG A 40 4.17 11.76 -12.31
CA ARG A 40 3.04 12.53 -12.83
C ARG A 40 2.19 13.17 -11.74
N ALA A 41 2.11 12.51 -10.58
CA ALA A 41 1.40 12.97 -9.38
C ALA A 41 2.13 12.42 -8.14
N PRO A 42 1.81 12.91 -6.92
CA PRO A 42 2.43 12.40 -5.70
C PRO A 42 2.00 10.98 -5.35
N ILE A 43 2.91 10.25 -4.68
CA ILE A 43 2.62 9.02 -3.94
C ILE A 43 2.84 9.32 -2.46
N THR A 44 1.86 8.99 -1.63
CA THR A 44 1.99 9.06 -0.16
C THR A 44 1.74 7.69 0.45
N ILE A 45 2.73 7.18 1.15
CA ILE A 45 2.61 5.95 1.95
C ILE A 45 2.49 6.37 3.41
N GLY A 46 1.30 6.22 3.97
CA GLY A 46 0.97 6.68 5.31
C GLY A 46 1.69 5.90 6.42
N PRO A 47 1.66 6.43 7.66
CA PRO A 47 2.41 5.86 8.78
C PRO A 47 2.10 4.39 9.02
N GLY A 48 3.14 3.59 9.27
CA GLY A 48 3.01 2.16 9.57
C GLY A 48 2.55 1.26 8.42
N SER A 49 2.30 1.83 7.25
CA SER A 49 1.86 1.08 6.07
C SER A 49 3.01 0.31 5.42
N ASN A 50 2.72 -0.83 4.81
CA ASN A 50 3.73 -1.65 4.16
C ASN A 50 3.39 -1.92 2.69
N ILE A 51 4.41 -1.84 1.85
CA ILE A 51 4.38 -2.23 0.43
C ILE A 51 5.27 -3.45 0.31
N GLN A 52 4.68 -4.61 0.11
CA GLN A 52 5.40 -5.87 0.09
C GLN A 52 6.14 -6.10 -1.23
N GLU A 53 6.82 -7.24 -1.33
CA GLU A 53 7.73 -7.57 -2.43
C GLU A 53 7.04 -7.50 -3.79
N ASN A 54 7.77 -6.95 -4.76
CA ASN A 54 7.37 -6.88 -6.16
C ASN A 54 6.06 -6.11 -6.42
N CYS A 55 5.59 -5.31 -5.46
CA CYS A 55 4.48 -4.39 -5.71
C CYS A 55 4.87 -3.27 -6.66
N VAL A 56 3.90 -2.78 -7.43
CA VAL A 56 4.07 -1.62 -8.30
C VAL A 56 3.08 -0.54 -7.90
N VAL A 57 3.59 0.65 -7.60
CA VAL A 57 2.78 1.82 -7.26
C VAL A 57 3.09 2.93 -8.26
N HIS A 58 2.12 3.33 -9.04
CA HIS A 58 2.26 4.36 -10.04
C HIS A 58 1.05 5.29 -10.06
N VAL A 59 1.20 6.41 -10.71
CA VAL A 59 0.24 7.52 -10.74
C VAL A 59 -0.13 7.90 -12.17
N GLU A 60 -1.27 8.53 -12.35
CA GLU A 60 -1.62 9.20 -13.60
C GLU A 60 -1.63 10.73 -13.37
N TYR A 61 -1.73 11.54 -14.43
CA TYR A 61 -1.86 12.99 -14.30
C TYR A 61 -3.07 13.34 -13.42
N ASP A 62 -2.83 14.15 -12.39
CA ASP A 62 -3.82 14.59 -11.41
C ASP A 62 -4.49 13.46 -10.59
N LEU A 63 -3.97 12.25 -10.66
CA LEU A 63 -4.44 11.08 -9.89
C LEU A 63 -3.29 10.52 -9.03
N PRO A 64 -3.12 11.06 -7.80
CA PRO A 64 -2.13 10.57 -6.86
C PRO A 64 -2.47 9.17 -6.34
N VAL A 65 -1.48 8.51 -5.76
CA VAL A 65 -1.72 7.38 -4.86
C VAL A 65 -1.59 7.85 -3.43
N VAL A 66 -2.62 7.60 -2.64
CA VAL A 66 -2.62 7.94 -1.21
C VAL A 66 -3.01 6.72 -0.39
N LEU A 67 -2.10 6.24 0.41
CA LEU A 67 -2.38 5.22 1.42
C LEU A 67 -2.46 5.87 2.80
N GLY A 68 -3.46 5.50 3.56
CA GLY A 68 -3.65 5.90 4.94
C GLY A 68 -2.64 5.24 5.90
N ARG A 69 -2.99 5.20 7.19
CA ARG A 69 -2.21 4.57 8.25
C ARG A 69 -2.42 3.06 8.25
N ASP A 70 -1.36 2.31 8.55
CA ASP A 70 -1.40 0.86 8.79
C ASP A 70 -2.06 0.05 7.65
N VAL A 71 -1.86 0.52 6.41
CA VAL A 71 -2.32 -0.19 5.21
C VAL A 71 -1.32 -1.28 4.85
N THR A 72 -1.81 -2.48 4.64
CA THR A 72 -1.00 -3.60 4.13
C THR A 72 -1.25 -3.80 2.64
N VAL A 73 -0.21 -3.75 1.83
CA VAL A 73 -0.26 -4.04 0.38
C VAL A 73 0.50 -5.32 0.10
N GLY A 74 -0.24 -6.38 -0.17
CA GLY A 74 0.28 -7.74 -0.36
C GLY A 74 1.14 -7.89 -1.60
N HIS A 75 2.05 -8.89 -1.55
CA HIS A 75 3.05 -9.18 -2.58
C HIS A 75 2.49 -9.11 -4.01
N GLY A 76 3.22 -8.44 -4.89
CA GLY A 76 2.88 -8.35 -6.30
C GLY A 76 1.62 -7.55 -6.64
N ALA A 77 1.02 -6.83 -5.69
CA ALA A 77 -0.12 -5.97 -5.98
C ALA A 77 0.28 -4.75 -6.82
N ILE A 78 -0.68 -4.23 -7.59
CA ILE A 78 -0.51 -3.03 -8.42
C ILE A 78 -1.50 -1.97 -7.98
N LEU A 79 -0.99 -0.81 -7.57
CA LEU A 79 -1.79 0.36 -7.22
C LEU A 79 -1.53 1.47 -8.24
N HIS A 80 -2.58 1.98 -8.87
CA HIS A 80 -2.44 3.01 -9.89
C HIS A 80 -3.47 4.11 -9.70
N GLY A 81 -3.01 5.33 -9.34
CA GLY A 81 -3.87 6.52 -9.21
C GLY A 81 -5.07 6.35 -8.29
N CYS A 82 -4.91 5.78 -7.10
CA CYS A 82 -6.01 5.38 -6.21
C CYS A 82 -5.79 5.85 -4.76
N THR A 83 -6.84 5.77 -3.97
CA THR A 83 -6.81 6.07 -2.54
C THR A 83 -7.23 4.85 -1.72
N VAL A 84 -6.49 4.56 -0.66
CA VAL A 84 -6.77 3.47 0.28
C VAL A 84 -6.80 4.02 1.69
N GLY A 85 -7.91 3.82 2.37
CA GLY A 85 -8.11 4.26 3.76
C GLY A 85 -7.35 3.43 4.79
N ASP A 86 -7.33 3.95 6.02
CA ASP A 86 -6.58 3.39 7.14
C ASP A 86 -6.93 1.92 7.41
N GLU A 87 -5.94 1.17 7.92
CA GLU A 87 -6.14 -0.20 8.40
C GLU A 87 -6.86 -1.11 7.38
N THR A 88 -6.49 -0.95 6.11
CA THR A 88 -7.02 -1.73 4.98
C THR A 88 -5.95 -2.69 4.46
N LEU A 89 -6.37 -3.89 4.09
CA LEU A 89 -5.51 -4.89 3.47
C LEU A 89 -5.85 -5.04 2.00
N ILE A 90 -4.86 -4.83 1.15
CA ILE A 90 -4.89 -5.15 -0.29
C ILE A 90 -4.21 -6.50 -0.47
N GLY A 91 -4.97 -7.49 -0.92
CA GLY A 91 -4.48 -8.86 -1.08
C GLY A 91 -3.40 -9.02 -2.15
N MET A 92 -2.62 -10.10 -2.05
CA MET A 92 -1.54 -10.44 -2.98
C MET A 92 -2.03 -10.44 -4.45
N GLY A 93 -1.27 -9.80 -5.34
CA GLY A 93 -1.59 -9.75 -6.75
C GLY A 93 -2.85 -8.98 -7.13
N ALA A 94 -3.48 -8.26 -6.20
CA ALA A 94 -4.63 -7.42 -6.52
C ALA A 94 -4.21 -6.23 -7.37
N ILE A 95 -5.11 -5.76 -8.22
CA ILE A 95 -4.92 -4.59 -9.08
C ILE A 95 -5.97 -3.54 -8.73
N VAL A 96 -5.52 -2.33 -8.39
CA VAL A 96 -6.39 -1.20 -8.07
C VAL A 96 -6.15 -0.09 -9.08
N LEU A 97 -7.18 0.26 -9.85
CA LEU A 97 -7.08 1.17 -10.99
C LEU A 97 -7.43 2.62 -10.65
N ASN A 98 -7.19 3.49 -11.63
CA ASN A 98 -7.33 4.95 -11.54
C ASN A 98 -8.64 5.41 -10.92
N GLY A 99 -8.55 6.35 -9.98
CA GLY A 99 -9.69 6.97 -9.34
C GLY A 99 -10.45 6.07 -8.37
N ALA A 100 -10.03 4.82 -8.18
CA ALA A 100 -10.63 3.94 -7.17
C ALA A 100 -10.42 4.51 -5.77
N LYS A 101 -11.45 4.41 -4.94
CA LYS A 101 -11.45 4.86 -3.55
C LYS A 101 -11.86 3.71 -2.64
N ILE A 102 -10.91 3.18 -1.91
CA ILE A 102 -11.14 2.12 -0.93
C ILE A 102 -11.18 2.75 0.45
N GLY A 103 -12.22 2.50 1.21
CA GLY A 103 -12.41 3.00 2.55
C GLY A 103 -11.42 2.39 3.55
N ARG A 104 -11.58 2.75 4.82
CA ARG A 104 -10.82 2.16 5.93
C ARG A 104 -11.39 0.82 6.37
N HIS A 105 -10.59 0.03 7.06
CA HIS A 105 -10.99 -1.29 7.57
C HIS A 105 -11.56 -2.21 6.48
N CYS A 106 -10.99 -2.15 5.27
CA CYS A 106 -11.41 -2.99 4.15
C CYS A 106 -10.45 -4.16 3.95
N LEU A 107 -10.96 -5.23 3.36
CA LEU A 107 -10.16 -6.33 2.84
C LEU A 107 -10.46 -6.50 1.36
N ILE A 108 -9.44 -6.29 0.54
CA ILE A 108 -9.48 -6.58 -0.90
C ILE A 108 -8.79 -7.92 -1.10
N GLY A 109 -9.54 -8.90 -1.62
CA GLY A 109 -9.05 -10.27 -1.77
C GLY A 109 -7.87 -10.38 -2.75
N ALA A 110 -7.07 -11.43 -2.59
CA ALA A 110 -5.96 -11.72 -3.49
C ALA A 110 -6.44 -11.85 -4.94
N GLY A 111 -5.67 -11.30 -5.89
CA GLY A 111 -5.98 -11.31 -7.31
C GLY A 111 -7.22 -10.51 -7.72
N ALA A 112 -7.79 -9.71 -6.84
CA ALA A 112 -8.95 -8.88 -7.16
C ALA A 112 -8.60 -7.78 -8.17
N LEU A 113 -9.56 -7.44 -9.04
CA LEU A 113 -9.47 -6.28 -9.93
C LEU A 113 -10.46 -5.20 -9.49
N VAL A 114 -9.97 -4.19 -8.78
CA VAL A 114 -10.74 -2.99 -8.43
C VAL A 114 -10.68 -2.04 -9.61
N THR A 115 -11.81 -1.90 -10.29
CA THR A 115 -11.90 -1.14 -11.55
C THR A 115 -11.84 0.37 -11.32
N GLN A 116 -11.64 1.11 -12.42
CA GLN A 116 -11.55 2.59 -12.39
C GLN A 116 -12.77 3.21 -11.71
N ASN A 117 -12.51 4.22 -10.87
CA ASN A 117 -13.51 5.00 -10.15
C ASN A 117 -14.42 4.19 -9.21
N MET A 118 -14.09 2.92 -8.97
CA MET A 118 -14.86 2.11 -8.02
C MET A 118 -14.72 2.68 -6.61
N VAL A 119 -15.86 2.81 -5.91
CA VAL A 119 -15.90 3.20 -4.51
C VAL A 119 -16.23 1.98 -3.67
N ILE A 120 -15.34 1.65 -2.74
CA ILE A 120 -15.52 0.57 -1.76
C ILE A 120 -15.67 1.23 -0.39
N PRO A 121 -16.85 1.15 0.23
CA PRO A 121 -17.12 1.77 1.53
C PRO A 121 -16.28 1.17 2.66
N ASP A 122 -16.17 1.92 3.77
CA ASP A 122 -15.52 1.45 5.00
C ASP A 122 -16.03 0.07 5.44
N GLY A 123 -15.16 -0.76 5.97
CA GLY A 123 -15.49 -2.06 6.52
C GLY A 123 -15.86 -3.15 5.51
N SER A 124 -15.62 -2.92 4.22
CA SER A 124 -16.02 -3.85 3.16
C SER A 124 -15.06 -5.02 2.97
N LEU A 125 -15.63 -6.19 2.69
CA LEU A 125 -14.93 -7.31 2.05
C LEU A 125 -15.26 -7.27 0.55
N ALA A 126 -14.25 -7.12 -0.30
CA ALA A 126 -14.41 -7.10 -1.76
C ALA A 126 -13.39 -8.01 -2.45
N PHE A 127 -13.83 -8.82 -3.39
CA PHE A 127 -12.93 -9.67 -4.17
C PHE A 127 -13.52 -10.05 -5.54
N GLY A 128 -12.71 -10.64 -6.38
CA GLY A 128 -13.05 -11.09 -7.71
C GLY A 128 -12.48 -10.20 -8.81
N SER A 129 -12.64 -10.62 -10.07
CA SER A 129 -12.21 -9.89 -11.28
C SER A 129 -13.34 -9.85 -12.30
N PRO A 130 -14.09 -8.73 -12.38
CA PRO A 130 -13.98 -7.51 -11.56
C PRO A 130 -14.38 -7.73 -10.09
N ALA A 131 -13.80 -6.96 -9.20
CA ALA A 131 -14.10 -7.03 -7.77
C ALA A 131 -15.55 -6.61 -7.50
N LYS A 132 -16.17 -7.28 -6.54
CA LYS A 132 -17.50 -6.95 -6.03
C LYS A 132 -17.46 -6.95 -4.51
N ILE A 133 -18.24 -6.06 -3.90
CA ILE A 133 -18.44 -6.06 -2.45
C ILE A 133 -19.23 -7.33 -2.12
N ARG A 134 -18.69 -8.15 -1.20
CA ARG A 134 -19.23 -9.46 -0.83
C ARG A 134 -19.76 -9.50 0.60
N GLY A 135 -19.45 -8.48 1.37
CA GLY A 135 -19.87 -8.38 2.76
C GLY A 135 -19.16 -7.29 3.52
N THR A 136 -19.35 -7.33 4.83
CA THR A 136 -18.72 -6.45 5.80
C THR A 136 -17.79 -7.27 6.67
N LEU A 137 -16.63 -6.70 7.03
CA LEU A 137 -15.67 -7.35 7.92
C LEU A 137 -16.21 -7.41 9.35
N THR A 138 -15.87 -8.48 10.04
CA THR A 138 -16.06 -8.59 11.48
C THR A 138 -14.97 -7.82 12.24
N ASP A 139 -15.22 -7.48 13.50
CA ASP A 139 -14.19 -6.85 14.36
C ASP A 139 -12.94 -7.72 14.46
N LYS A 140 -13.11 -9.06 14.51
CA LYS A 140 -11.98 -10.00 14.50
C LYS A 140 -11.14 -9.88 13.23
N ALA A 141 -11.76 -9.79 12.05
CA ALA A 141 -11.04 -9.63 10.79
C ALA A 141 -10.27 -8.30 10.73
N ILE A 142 -10.84 -7.22 11.28
CA ILE A 142 -10.17 -5.93 11.38
C ILE A 142 -8.96 -6.03 12.32
N GLU A 143 -9.07 -6.70 13.47
CA GLU A 143 -7.93 -6.93 14.36
C GLU A 143 -6.81 -7.77 13.70
N GLU A 144 -7.17 -8.75 12.87
CA GLU A 144 -6.20 -9.54 12.09
C GLU A 144 -5.45 -8.66 11.08
N ILE A 145 -6.12 -7.69 10.43
CA ILE A 145 -5.49 -6.70 9.54
C ILE A 145 -4.52 -5.81 10.33
N ARG A 146 -4.90 -5.33 11.50
CA ARG A 146 -4.02 -4.55 12.38
C ARG A 146 -2.79 -5.34 12.82
N ALA A 147 -2.99 -6.59 13.21
CA ALA A 147 -1.91 -7.49 13.59
C ALA A 147 -0.94 -7.73 12.42
N SER A 148 -1.45 -7.86 11.20
CA SER A 148 -0.62 -7.96 9.99
C SER A 148 0.26 -6.73 9.80
N ALA A 149 -0.30 -5.52 9.86
CA ALA A 149 0.48 -4.29 9.73
C ALA A 149 1.56 -4.17 10.84
N ALA A 150 1.22 -4.54 12.08
CA ALA A 150 2.17 -4.54 13.19
C ALA A 150 3.32 -5.55 12.98
N SER A 151 3.03 -6.75 12.45
CA SER A 151 4.04 -7.75 12.10
C SER A 151 5.03 -7.23 11.07
N TYR A 152 4.54 -6.58 10.02
CA TYR A 152 5.42 -6.01 8.98
C TYR A 152 6.27 -4.83 9.49
N ARG A 153 5.80 -4.05 10.47
CA ARG A 153 6.65 -3.06 11.14
C ARG A 153 7.81 -3.71 11.91
N ALA A 154 7.53 -4.81 12.59
CA ALA A 154 8.57 -5.56 13.31
C ALA A 154 9.58 -6.16 12.35
N GLU A 155 9.12 -6.80 11.28
CA GLU A 155 9.98 -7.36 10.23
C GLU A 155 10.85 -6.29 9.55
N ALA A 156 10.29 -5.12 9.25
CA ALA A 156 11.04 -4.00 8.69
C ALA A 156 12.16 -3.51 9.64
N ALA A 157 11.92 -3.53 10.96
CA ALA A 157 12.92 -3.19 11.94
C ALA A 157 14.06 -4.23 11.99
N GLU A 158 13.75 -5.52 11.86
CA GLU A 158 14.75 -6.59 11.75
C GLU A 158 15.59 -6.43 10.47
N CYS A 159 14.94 -6.28 9.30
CA CYS A 159 15.64 -6.06 8.02
C CYS A 159 16.58 -4.85 8.08
N ARG A 160 16.15 -3.78 8.75
CA ARG A 160 17.01 -2.60 8.95
C ARG A 160 18.23 -2.92 9.82
N ALA A 161 18.04 -3.67 10.91
CA ALA A 161 19.12 -4.07 11.82
C ALA A 161 20.14 -4.96 11.09
N ASP A 162 19.69 -5.77 10.13
CA ASP A 162 20.53 -6.63 9.28
C ASP A 162 21.26 -5.86 8.17
N GLY A 163 20.98 -4.58 7.99
CA GLY A 163 21.66 -3.72 7.00
C GLY A 163 21.02 -3.73 5.61
N ASP A 164 19.80 -4.21 5.47
CA ASP A 164 19.08 -4.32 4.20
C ASP A 164 18.39 -3.01 3.73
N ALA A 165 18.54 -1.93 4.49
CA ALA A 165 17.99 -0.63 4.13
C ALA A 165 18.90 0.13 3.16
N GLN A 166 18.31 0.79 2.14
CA GLN A 166 19.00 1.79 1.33
C GLN A 166 18.84 3.19 1.92
N GLU A 167 19.81 4.05 1.67
CA GLU A 167 19.73 5.50 1.89
C GLU A 167 19.15 6.17 0.64
N ILE A 168 18.10 7.01 0.81
CA ILE A 168 17.43 7.74 -0.28
C ILE A 168 17.57 9.24 -0.08
#